data_3db097eab82b695983ae5308dd5c4507
#
_entry.id   3db097eab82b695983ae5308dd5c4507
#
_cell.length_a   1.000
_cell.length_b   1.000
_cell.length_c   1.000
_cell.angle_alpha   90.00
_cell.angle_beta   90.00
_cell.angle_gamma   90.00
#
_symmetry.space_group_name_H-M   'P 1'
#
loop_
_entity.id
_entity.type
_entity.pdbx_description
1 polymer ?
#
loop_
_entity_poly.entity_id
_entity_poly.type
_entity_poly.pdbx_seq_one_letter_code
_entity_poly.pdbx_strand_id
1 'polypeptide(L)'
;MSAAYASALEISFEVRGGLLMRQIHHWAALIFMVGIVVHLMRVFFTGAFRKPREFNWIIGIGLLTLGIVEGFLGYSLPDDLLSGTGIRIAEAIIQALPVIGSYLAFFAFGGAFPGEAFIPRIYIVHVLLLPGIFLALITVHLMLVWYQKHTQYP
;
A
#
# COMPACT_ATOMS: atom_id res chain seq x y z
N MET A 1 11.90 -18.52 11.01
CA MET A 1 10.60 -18.24 10.37
C MET A 1 9.64 -17.83 11.46
N SER A 2 8.97 -16.70 11.28
CA SER A 2 8.01 -16.20 12.26
C SER A 2 6.71 -17.01 12.24
N ALA A 3 5.88 -16.83 13.26
CA ALA A 3 4.53 -17.39 13.29
C ALA A 3 3.67 -16.95 12.08
N ALA A 4 4.01 -15.81 11.45
CA ALA A 4 3.31 -15.29 10.28
C ALA A 4 3.42 -16.22 9.06
N TYR A 5 4.60 -16.80 8.81
CA TYR A 5 4.77 -17.77 7.73
C TYR A 5 3.92 -19.03 7.96
N ALA A 6 3.96 -19.58 9.17
CA ALA A 6 3.15 -20.75 9.54
C ALA A 6 1.65 -20.45 9.38
N SER A 7 1.19 -19.31 9.87
CA SER A 7 -0.19 -18.85 9.72
C SER A 7 -0.61 -18.71 8.25
N ALA A 8 0.26 -18.18 7.39
CA ALA A 8 -0.01 -18.07 5.96
C ALA A 8 -0.15 -19.44 5.27
N LEU A 9 0.65 -20.44 5.70
CA LEU A 9 0.50 -21.82 5.24
C LEU A 9 -0.79 -22.46 5.74
N GLU A 10 -1.12 -22.29 7.01
CA GLU A 10 -2.36 -22.79 7.61
C GLU A 10 -3.59 -22.26 6.86
N ILE A 11 -3.65 -20.94 6.60
CA ILE A 11 -4.72 -20.35 5.81
C ILE A 11 -4.79 -20.98 4.41
N SER A 12 -3.64 -21.27 3.79
CA SER A 12 -3.60 -21.77 2.41
C SER A 12 -4.04 -23.22 2.29
N PHE A 13 -3.72 -24.06 3.28
CA PHE A 13 -3.84 -25.52 3.14
C PHE A 13 -4.86 -26.15 4.10
N GLU A 14 -5.09 -25.54 5.27
CA GLU A 14 -6.01 -26.08 6.28
C GLU A 14 -7.38 -25.38 6.27
N VAL A 15 -7.42 -24.09 5.90
CA VAL A 15 -8.68 -23.35 5.85
C VAL A 15 -9.39 -23.58 4.52
N ARG A 16 -10.63 -24.06 4.59
CA ARG A 16 -11.45 -24.30 3.38
C ARG A 16 -11.63 -23.02 2.56
N GLY A 17 -11.11 -23.01 1.34
CA GLY A 17 -11.14 -21.83 0.46
C GLY A 17 -10.09 -20.77 0.78
N GLY A 18 -9.23 -20.98 1.78
CA GLY A 18 -8.23 -20.00 2.20
C GLY A 18 -7.21 -19.66 1.11
N LEU A 19 -6.74 -20.66 0.36
CA LEU A 19 -5.87 -20.42 -0.80
C LEU A 19 -6.54 -19.54 -1.84
N LEU A 20 -7.81 -19.81 -2.16
CA LEU A 20 -8.58 -19.01 -3.13
C LEU A 20 -8.70 -17.55 -2.66
N MET A 21 -9.03 -17.33 -1.39
CA MET A 21 -9.16 -15.98 -0.83
C MET A 21 -7.82 -15.22 -0.88
N ARG A 22 -6.72 -15.87 -0.52
CA ARG A 22 -5.38 -15.26 -0.63
C ARG A 22 -5.01 -14.91 -2.06
N GLN A 23 -5.30 -15.80 -3.02
CA GLN A 23 -5.02 -15.54 -4.43
C GLN A 23 -5.90 -14.41 -5.00
N ILE A 24 -7.19 -14.39 -4.67
CA ILE A 24 -8.08 -13.28 -5.08
C ILE A 24 -7.55 -11.95 -4.53
N HIS A 25 -7.16 -11.91 -3.26
CA HIS A 25 -6.60 -10.70 -2.65
C HIS A 25 -5.33 -10.23 -3.37
N HIS A 26 -4.39 -11.13 -3.62
CA HIS A 26 -3.14 -10.84 -4.31
C HIS A 26 -3.37 -10.30 -5.73
N TRP A 27 -4.20 -10.98 -6.53
CA TRP A 27 -4.54 -10.53 -7.88
C TRP A 27 -5.32 -9.22 -7.89
N ALA A 28 -6.24 -9.03 -6.94
CA ALA A 28 -6.97 -7.77 -6.80
C ALA A 28 -6.03 -6.61 -6.51
N ALA A 29 -5.03 -6.78 -5.65
CA ALA A 29 -4.01 -5.77 -5.37
C ALA A 29 -3.20 -5.41 -6.63
N LEU A 30 -2.76 -6.40 -7.42
CA LEU A 30 -2.03 -6.15 -8.67
C LEU A 30 -2.89 -5.40 -9.70
N ILE A 31 -4.14 -5.82 -9.90
CA ILE A 31 -5.07 -5.17 -10.82
C ILE A 31 -5.39 -3.75 -10.35
N PHE A 32 -5.56 -3.54 -9.05
CA PHE A 32 -5.75 -2.22 -8.47
C PHE A 32 -4.57 -1.29 -8.76
N MET A 33 -3.34 -1.75 -8.57
CA MET A 33 -2.14 -0.96 -8.84
C MET A 33 -2.00 -0.60 -10.32
N VAL A 34 -2.22 -1.55 -11.22
CA VAL A 34 -2.24 -1.28 -12.66
C VAL A 34 -3.35 -0.27 -13.01
N GLY A 35 -4.55 -0.49 -12.47
CA GLY A 35 -5.70 0.38 -12.71
C GLY A 35 -5.46 1.83 -12.25
N ILE A 36 -4.87 2.03 -11.07
CA ILE A 36 -4.60 3.39 -10.56
C ILE A 36 -3.52 4.10 -11.39
N VAL A 37 -2.50 3.37 -11.90
CA VAL A 37 -1.48 3.94 -12.79
C VAL A 37 -2.12 4.34 -14.14
N VAL A 38 -2.93 3.48 -14.73
CA VAL A 38 -3.66 3.80 -15.99
C VAL A 38 -4.61 4.97 -15.78
N HIS A 39 -5.30 5.02 -14.64
CA HIS A 39 -6.15 6.15 -14.28
C HIS A 39 -5.34 7.46 -14.15
N LEU A 40 -4.20 7.42 -13.50
CA LEU A 40 -3.29 8.55 -13.39
C LEU A 40 -2.84 9.05 -14.77
N MET A 41 -2.40 8.14 -15.65
CA MET A 41 -2.00 8.46 -17.02
C MET A 41 -3.15 9.13 -17.80
N ARG A 42 -4.36 8.57 -17.71
CA ARG A 42 -5.54 9.17 -18.33
C ARG A 42 -5.76 10.60 -17.84
N VAL A 43 -5.78 10.82 -16.53
CA VAL A 43 -6.00 12.16 -15.96
C VAL A 43 -4.91 13.13 -16.38
N PHE A 44 -3.65 12.69 -16.44
CA PHE A 44 -2.51 13.50 -16.86
C PHE A 44 -2.59 13.88 -18.34
N PHE A 45 -2.70 12.91 -19.23
CA PHE A 45 -2.69 13.17 -20.68
C PHE A 45 -3.91 13.90 -21.19
N THR A 46 -5.06 13.79 -20.52
CA THR A 46 -6.25 14.56 -20.85
C THR A 46 -6.30 15.95 -20.20
N GLY A 47 -5.32 16.29 -19.37
CA GLY A 47 -5.31 17.55 -18.63
C GLY A 47 -6.41 17.69 -17.58
N ALA A 48 -7.04 16.57 -17.16
CA ALA A 48 -8.15 16.55 -16.22
C ALA A 48 -7.77 17.00 -14.81
N PHE A 49 -6.49 17.14 -14.52
CA PHE A 49 -5.96 17.64 -13.24
C PHE A 49 -5.99 19.17 -13.13
N ARG A 50 -6.29 19.91 -14.23
CA ARG A 50 -6.31 21.37 -14.22
C ARG A 50 -7.51 21.90 -13.47
N LYS A 51 -7.50 23.22 -13.19
CA LYS A 51 -8.58 23.92 -12.49
C LYS A 51 -9.98 23.50 -12.97
N PRO A 52 -10.90 23.23 -12.05
CA PRO A 52 -10.83 23.37 -10.59
C PRO A 52 -10.41 22.07 -9.85
N ARG A 53 -9.72 21.11 -10.49
CA ARG A 53 -9.53 19.73 -10.02
C ARG A 53 -8.13 19.44 -9.42
N GLU A 54 -7.32 20.48 -9.22
CA GLU A 54 -5.95 20.31 -8.70
C GLU A 54 -5.91 19.61 -7.35
N PHE A 55 -6.82 19.99 -6.45
CA PHE A 55 -6.89 19.37 -5.13
C PHE A 55 -7.24 17.89 -5.22
N ASN A 56 -8.17 17.53 -6.10
CA ASN A 56 -8.50 16.13 -6.36
C ASN A 56 -7.35 15.34 -6.96
N TRP A 57 -6.54 15.99 -7.80
CA TRP A 57 -5.31 15.41 -8.33
C TRP A 57 -4.29 15.10 -7.23
N ILE A 58 -4.09 16.02 -6.27
CA ILE A 58 -3.19 15.82 -5.13
C ILE A 58 -3.65 14.61 -4.28
N ILE A 59 -4.95 14.50 -4.02
CA ILE A 59 -5.51 13.33 -3.33
C ILE A 59 -5.24 12.04 -4.11
N GLY A 60 -5.41 12.07 -5.43
CA GLY A 60 -5.12 10.92 -6.30
C GLY A 60 -3.65 10.48 -6.25
N ILE A 61 -2.71 11.41 -6.24
CA ILE A 61 -1.27 11.11 -6.03
C ILE A 61 -1.03 10.53 -4.64
N GLY A 62 -1.69 11.07 -3.61
CA GLY A 62 -1.64 10.52 -2.26
C GLY A 62 -2.14 9.08 -2.20
N LEU A 63 -3.26 8.78 -2.85
CA LEU A 63 -3.81 7.42 -2.96
C LEU A 63 -2.86 6.45 -3.66
N LEU A 64 -2.20 6.88 -4.75
CA LEU A 64 -1.19 6.06 -5.43
C LEU A 64 0.00 5.77 -4.51
N THR A 65 0.51 6.80 -3.84
CA THR A 65 1.65 6.66 -2.92
C THR A 65 1.32 5.70 -1.77
N LEU A 66 0.15 5.88 -1.15
CA LEU A 66 -0.34 4.97 -0.12
C LEU A 66 -0.54 3.55 -0.66
N GLY A 67 -1.02 3.40 -1.90
CA GLY A 67 -1.19 2.10 -2.55
C GLY A 67 0.12 1.34 -2.70
N ILE A 68 1.20 2.02 -3.04
CA ILE A 68 2.54 1.43 -3.11
C ILE A 68 2.98 0.94 -1.72
N VAL A 69 2.79 1.79 -0.70
CA VAL A 69 3.13 1.42 0.70
C VAL A 69 2.29 0.25 1.17
N GLU A 70 0.98 0.29 0.93
CA GLU A 70 0.04 -0.77 1.32
C GLU A 70 0.38 -2.11 0.66
N GLY A 71 0.70 -2.09 -0.65
CA GLY A 71 1.13 -3.27 -1.38
C GLY A 71 2.44 -3.84 -0.84
N PHE A 72 3.41 -2.98 -0.49
CA PHE A 72 4.67 -3.41 0.11
C PHE A 72 4.46 -4.03 1.50
N LEU A 73 3.61 -3.44 2.33
CA LEU A 73 3.30 -3.98 3.65
C LEU A 73 2.61 -5.35 3.55
N GLY A 74 1.60 -5.48 2.66
CA GLY A 74 0.91 -6.74 2.43
C GLY A 74 1.83 -7.85 1.89
N TYR A 75 2.72 -7.49 0.97
CA TYR A 75 3.76 -8.39 0.46
C TYR A 75 4.73 -8.85 1.56
N SER A 76 4.98 -8.01 2.55
CA SER A 76 5.92 -8.27 3.64
C SER A 76 5.36 -9.18 4.74
N LEU A 77 4.04 -9.31 4.85
CA LEU A 77 3.38 -10.06 5.94
C LEU A 77 3.67 -11.56 5.99
N PRO A 78 3.82 -12.29 4.86
CA PRO A 78 4.11 -13.72 4.92
C PRO A 78 5.45 -14.07 5.56
N ASP A 79 6.38 -13.14 5.70
CA ASP A 79 7.70 -13.33 6.31
C ASP A 79 8.46 -14.53 5.71
N ASP A 80 8.35 -14.71 4.41
CA ASP A 80 9.09 -15.68 3.64
C ASP A 80 10.44 -15.12 3.15
N LEU A 81 11.24 -15.95 2.48
CA LEU A 81 12.57 -15.55 2.00
C LEU A 81 12.49 -14.36 1.02
N LEU A 82 11.47 -14.31 0.18
CA LEU A 82 11.30 -13.26 -0.82
C LEU A 82 10.91 -11.93 -0.16
N SER A 83 9.90 -11.96 0.70
CA SER A 83 9.45 -10.78 1.46
C SER A 83 10.53 -10.28 2.41
N GLY A 84 11.24 -11.16 3.09
CA GLY A 84 12.36 -10.81 3.96
C GLY A 84 13.51 -10.12 3.22
N THR A 85 13.81 -10.55 1.99
CA THR A 85 14.78 -9.86 1.13
C THR A 85 14.30 -8.45 0.76
N GLY A 86 13.03 -8.29 0.38
CA GLY A 86 12.42 -6.99 0.08
C GLY A 86 12.45 -6.03 1.27
N ILE A 87 12.13 -6.53 2.47
CA ILE A 87 12.19 -5.76 3.71
C ILE A 87 13.63 -5.27 3.99
N ARG A 88 14.63 -6.14 3.78
CA ARG A 88 16.03 -5.77 3.99
C ARG A 88 16.52 -4.71 3.01
N ILE A 89 16.08 -4.78 1.76
CA ILE A 89 16.36 -3.74 0.76
C ILE A 89 15.69 -2.41 1.18
N ALA A 90 14.44 -2.45 1.62
CA ALA A 90 13.74 -1.25 2.09
C ALA A 90 14.43 -0.62 3.31
N GLU A 91 14.89 -1.42 4.27
CA GLU A 91 15.69 -0.93 5.39
C GLU A 91 16.97 -0.23 4.92
N ALA A 92 17.73 -0.85 4.03
CA ALA A 92 18.97 -0.28 3.50
C ALA A 92 18.71 1.05 2.77
N ILE A 93 17.62 1.17 2.00
CA ILE A 93 17.22 2.41 1.33
C ILE A 93 16.88 3.49 2.36
N ILE A 94 16.13 3.15 3.41
CA ILE A 94 15.79 4.10 4.47
C ILE A 94 17.04 4.56 5.20
N GLN A 95 17.95 3.63 5.54
CA GLN A 95 19.21 3.97 6.22
C GLN A 95 20.15 4.84 5.38
N ALA A 96 20.05 4.75 4.04
CA ALA A 96 20.82 5.60 3.14
C ALA A 96 20.38 7.08 3.13
N LEU A 97 19.23 7.40 3.73
CA LEU A 97 18.78 8.79 3.85
C LEU A 97 19.66 9.55 4.85
N PRO A 98 20.31 10.66 4.42
CA PRO A 98 21.16 11.43 5.34
C PRO A 98 20.37 11.94 6.56
N VAL A 99 21.01 11.94 7.73
CA VAL A 99 20.51 12.49 8.99
C VAL A 99 19.32 11.74 9.59
N ILE A 100 18.27 11.47 8.81
CA ILE A 100 17.00 10.92 9.32
C ILE A 100 16.85 9.40 9.14
N GLY A 101 17.69 8.79 8.31
CA GLY A 101 17.51 7.38 7.90
C GLY A 101 17.54 6.41 9.07
N SER A 102 18.49 6.56 9.99
CA SER A 102 18.60 5.71 11.18
C SER A 102 17.40 5.84 12.12
N TYR A 103 16.85 7.04 12.28
CA TYR A 103 15.65 7.28 13.09
C TYR A 103 14.42 6.67 12.45
N LEU A 104 14.27 6.82 11.14
CA LEU A 104 13.16 6.21 10.37
C LEU A 104 13.25 4.69 10.40
N ALA A 105 14.45 4.12 10.21
CA ALA A 105 14.66 2.68 10.29
C ALA A 105 14.33 2.16 11.70
N PHE A 106 14.81 2.80 12.75
CA PHE A 106 14.48 2.45 14.12
C PHE A 106 12.98 2.49 14.40
N PHE A 107 12.30 3.54 13.95
CA PHE A 107 10.85 3.67 14.12
C PHE A 107 10.08 2.61 13.33
N ALA A 108 10.43 2.40 12.06
CA ALA A 108 9.74 1.46 11.18
C ALA A 108 9.96 0.00 11.61
N PHE A 109 11.22 -0.37 11.89
CA PHE A 109 11.59 -1.77 12.18
C PHE A 109 11.61 -2.10 13.69
N GLY A 110 11.51 -1.10 14.56
CA GLY A 110 11.39 -1.33 16.00
C GLY A 110 12.69 -1.65 16.70
N GLY A 111 13.84 -1.25 16.14
CA GLY A 111 15.17 -1.48 16.69
C GLY A 111 16.07 -2.27 15.74
N ALA A 112 16.80 -3.28 16.27
CA ALA A 112 17.65 -4.13 15.45
C ALA A 112 16.83 -4.92 14.44
N PHE A 113 17.26 -4.93 13.20
CA PHE A 113 16.59 -5.64 12.11
C PHE A 113 16.92 -7.14 12.08
N PRO A 114 15.94 -8.02 11.82
CA PRO A 114 14.50 -7.81 11.90
C PRO A 114 14.01 -7.86 13.36
N GLY A 115 13.40 -6.78 13.86
CA GLY A 115 12.82 -6.76 15.20
C GLY A 115 11.58 -7.65 15.31
N GLU A 116 11.38 -8.28 16.46
CA GLU A 116 10.19 -9.13 16.72
C GLU A 116 8.86 -8.35 16.58
N ALA A 117 8.89 -7.05 16.83
CA ALA A 117 7.71 -6.19 16.74
C ALA A 117 7.37 -5.77 15.31
N PHE A 118 8.22 -6.06 14.30
CA PHE A 118 8.04 -5.55 12.95
C PHE A 118 6.77 -6.13 12.29
N ILE A 119 6.64 -7.45 12.21
CA ILE A 119 5.48 -8.09 11.58
C ILE A 119 4.14 -7.72 12.26
N PRO A 120 4.00 -7.75 13.59
CA PRO A 120 2.79 -7.25 14.23
C PRO A 120 2.44 -5.79 13.91
N ARG A 121 3.44 -4.91 13.82
CA ARG A 121 3.23 -3.49 13.48
C ARG A 121 2.71 -3.33 12.06
N ILE A 122 3.40 -3.93 11.07
CA ILE A 122 2.96 -3.81 9.67
C ILE A 122 1.61 -4.49 9.44
N TYR A 123 1.26 -5.52 10.21
CA TYR A 123 -0.05 -6.14 10.15
C TYR A 123 -1.16 -5.15 10.51
N ILE A 124 -1.04 -4.44 11.63
CA ILE A 124 -2.04 -3.43 12.04
C ILE A 124 -2.11 -2.29 11.02
N VAL A 125 -0.97 -1.87 10.48
CA VAL A 125 -0.94 -0.81 9.47
C VAL A 125 -1.65 -1.25 8.19
N HIS A 126 -1.38 -2.47 7.71
CA HIS A 126 -1.95 -3.03 6.49
C HIS A 126 -3.44 -3.38 6.62
N VAL A 127 -3.88 -3.93 7.76
CA VAL A 127 -5.26 -4.44 7.88
C VAL A 127 -6.24 -3.35 8.36
N LEU A 128 -5.76 -2.34 9.08
CA LEU A 128 -6.63 -1.37 9.73
C LEU A 128 -6.31 0.08 9.34
N LEU A 129 -5.07 0.52 9.58
CA LEU A 129 -4.73 1.93 9.47
C LEU A 129 -4.80 2.44 8.02
N LEU A 130 -4.05 1.83 7.11
CA LEU A 130 -4.03 2.25 5.71
C LEU A 130 -5.37 2.01 5.01
N PRO A 131 -6.06 0.88 5.15
CA PRO A 131 -7.40 0.73 4.61
C PRO A 131 -8.39 1.78 5.12
N GLY A 132 -8.32 2.15 6.40
CA GLY A 132 -9.13 3.24 6.95
C GLY A 132 -8.85 4.58 6.29
N ILE A 133 -7.57 4.92 6.11
CA ILE A 133 -7.13 6.14 5.40
C ILE A 133 -7.58 6.09 3.94
N PHE A 134 -7.44 4.93 3.26
CA PHE A 134 -7.92 4.74 1.89
C PHE A 134 -9.41 5.04 1.77
N LEU A 135 -10.24 4.46 2.63
CA LEU A 135 -11.69 4.69 2.60
C LEU A 135 -12.03 6.17 2.76
N ALA A 136 -11.37 6.86 3.68
CA ALA A 136 -11.56 8.30 3.88
C ALA A 136 -11.14 9.11 2.64
N LEU A 137 -9.95 8.86 2.10
CA LEU A 137 -9.44 9.60 0.93
C LEU A 137 -10.22 9.28 -0.35
N ILE A 138 -10.61 8.02 -0.58
CA ILE A 138 -11.45 7.64 -1.71
C ILE A 138 -12.80 8.33 -1.62
N THR A 139 -13.40 8.38 -0.43
CA THR A 139 -14.67 9.09 -0.23
C THR A 139 -14.55 10.56 -0.62
N VAL A 140 -13.53 11.26 -0.12
CA VAL A 140 -13.28 12.67 -0.48
C VAL A 140 -12.99 12.83 -1.97
N HIS A 141 -12.17 11.92 -2.55
CA HIS A 141 -11.84 11.92 -3.98
C HIS A 141 -13.09 11.81 -4.86
N LEU A 142 -13.98 10.88 -4.55
CA LEU A 142 -15.24 10.68 -5.28
C LEU A 142 -16.23 11.84 -5.06
N MET A 143 -16.31 12.38 -3.85
CA MET A 143 -17.12 13.58 -3.58
C MET A 143 -16.66 14.77 -4.42
N LEU A 144 -15.35 14.98 -4.53
CA LEU A 144 -14.79 16.04 -5.38
C LEU A 144 -15.10 15.81 -6.86
N VAL A 145 -15.01 14.55 -7.35
CA VAL A 145 -15.44 14.21 -8.72
C VAL A 145 -16.91 14.56 -8.95
N TRP A 146 -17.77 14.29 -7.96
CA TRP A 146 -19.20 14.63 -8.04
C TRP A 146 -19.43 16.13 -8.11
N TYR A 147 -18.81 16.91 -7.22
CA TYR A 147 -18.98 18.36 -7.17
C TYR A 147 -18.33 19.10 -8.34
N GLN A 148 -17.13 18.71 -8.72
CA GLN A 148 -16.33 19.35 -9.78
C GLN A 148 -16.67 18.85 -11.18
N LYS A 149 -17.55 17.83 -11.25
CA LYS A 149 -17.93 17.07 -12.45
C LYS A 149 -16.74 16.42 -13.16
N HIS A 150 -17.03 15.35 -13.86
CA HIS A 150 -16.05 14.72 -14.74
C HIS A 150 -15.76 15.67 -15.92
N THR A 151 -14.59 15.52 -16.57
CA THR A 151 -14.19 16.27 -17.77
C THR A 151 -15.28 16.29 -18.84
N GLN A 152 -16.33 17.04 -18.59
CA GLN A 152 -17.23 17.47 -19.63
C GLN A 152 -16.70 18.81 -20.08
N TYR A 153 -16.28 18.88 -21.33
CA TYR A 153 -16.05 20.16 -21.98
C TYR A 153 -17.35 20.98 -21.90
N PRO A 154 -17.25 22.28 -21.66
CA PRO A 154 -18.41 23.14 -21.76
C PRO A 154 -18.99 23.07 -23.16
#